data_bec99839e494b02386854d671d29cdcf
#
_entry.id   bec99839e494b02386854d671d29cdcf
#
_cell.length_a   1.000
_cell.length_b   1.000
_cell.length_c   1.000
_cell.angle_alpha   90.00
_cell.angle_beta   90.00
_cell.angle_gamma   90.00
#
_symmetry.space_group_name_H-M   'P 1'
#
loop_
_entity.id
_entity.type
_entity.pdbx_description
1 polymer ?
#
loop_
_entity_poly.entity_id
_entity_poly.type
_entity_poly.pdbx_seq_one_letter_code
_entity_poly.pdbx_strand_id
1 'polypeptide(L)'
;MENFDSSIIEPIEMRMVKPSPFEVRHKIDKKSSEFRSLVKSISEHGLLQPILVRPVAHGFEIVAGYRRFEACRSLRWRHIQSKIRELSDKQTYEIQLTENIQRQSFTPLEEAEAFKKYVDDFGWGGVSELASKIEKSEEYVSHRIQLLKLPSDAKKQLMQNMISVSQSLELLGVPSDEQAEMTRRIYDEKLTVKQIRSIKKAKTSKKDVLDAKKEQSHKITKKTKLGLKMALTRIDSVANEAHTISDPKIRREVVTYMMDLRYKLHELLDDTIHFERVTLKKNLKI
;
A
#
# COMPACT_ATOMS: atom_id res chain seq x y z
N MET A 1 8.99 26.74 12.37
CA MET A 1 7.65 27.37 12.30
C MET A 1 6.68 26.43 12.96
N GLU A 2 6.33 26.71 14.19
CA GLU A 2 5.31 25.97 14.93
C GLU A 2 3.99 26.17 14.20
N ASN A 3 3.48 25.11 13.58
CA ASN A 3 2.10 25.08 13.12
C ASN A 3 1.22 25.17 14.36
N PHE A 4 0.74 26.34 14.69
CA PHE A 4 -0.37 26.49 15.62
C PHE A 4 -1.52 25.65 15.07
N ASP A 5 -1.77 24.52 15.72
CA ASP A 5 -2.91 23.63 15.43
C ASP A 5 -4.19 24.43 15.75
N SER A 6 -4.71 25.14 14.74
CA SER A 6 -5.95 25.93 14.85
C SER A 6 -7.21 25.06 14.98
N SER A 7 -7.06 23.90 15.61
CA SER A 7 -8.17 22.98 15.82
C SER A 7 -9.05 23.44 16.98
N ILE A 8 -10.32 23.60 16.70
CA ILE A 8 -11.35 23.93 17.68
C ILE A 8 -11.98 22.63 18.17
N ILE A 9 -12.15 22.48 19.49
CA ILE A 9 -12.86 21.33 20.07
C ILE A 9 -14.24 21.78 20.49
N GLU A 10 -15.27 21.23 19.84
CA GLU A 10 -16.67 21.58 20.10
C GLU A 10 -17.56 20.33 20.15
N PRO A 11 -18.68 20.40 20.90
CA PRO A 11 -19.72 19.37 20.85
C PRO A 11 -20.54 19.55 19.58
N ILE A 12 -20.48 18.57 18.66
CA ILE A 12 -21.24 18.57 17.41
C ILE A 12 -22.43 17.62 17.54
N GLU A 13 -23.59 18.00 17.00
CA GLU A 13 -24.73 17.11 16.91
C GLU A 13 -24.40 15.88 16.08
N MET A 14 -24.67 14.68 16.64
CA MET A 14 -24.38 13.40 16.00
C MET A 14 -25.00 13.25 14.59
N ARG A 15 -26.19 13.88 14.37
CA ARG A 15 -26.86 13.84 13.06
C ARG A 15 -26.13 14.62 11.97
N MET A 16 -25.28 15.57 12.35
CA MET A 16 -24.49 16.40 11.43
C MET A 16 -23.17 15.71 11.04
N VAL A 17 -22.82 14.60 11.70
CA VAL A 17 -21.56 13.88 11.48
C VAL A 17 -21.80 12.65 10.61
N LYS A 18 -21.05 12.54 9.52
CA LYS A 18 -21.11 11.45 8.55
C LYS A 18 -19.79 10.70 8.46
N PRO A 19 -19.80 9.40 8.14
CA PRO A 19 -18.58 8.67 7.79
C PRO A 19 -17.90 9.28 6.56
N SER A 20 -16.57 9.16 6.50
CA SER A 20 -15.82 9.56 5.31
C SER A 20 -16.11 8.61 4.13
N PRO A 21 -16.27 9.13 2.91
CA PRO A 21 -16.36 8.30 1.71
C PRO A 21 -15.04 7.58 1.39
N PHE A 22 -13.93 8.04 2.00
CA PHE A 22 -12.59 7.47 1.82
C PHE A 22 -12.27 6.39 2.83
N GLU A 23 -13.16 6.12 3.79
CA GLU A 23 -12.89 5.17 4.86
C GLU A 23 -12.65 3.76 4.31
N VAL A 24 -11.44 3.26 4.52
CA VAL A 24 -11.00 1.97 3.97
C VAL A 24 -11.58 0.78 4.75
N ARG A 25 -12.10 1.02 5.94
CA ARG A 25 -12.62 -0.03 6.83
C ARG A 25 -13.98 0.34 7.43
N HIS A 26 -15.05 0.02 6.69
CA HIS A 26 -16.43 0.32 7.12
C HIS A 26 -17.06 -0.72 8.08
N LYS A 27 -16.41 -1.86 8.31
CA LYS A 27 -17.05 -2.93 9.10
C LYS A 27 -16.53 -2.96 10.53
N ILE A 28 -17.27 -2.32 11.42
CA ILE A 28 -17.12 -2.54 12.85
C ILE A 28 -17.97 -3.75 13.22
N ASP A 29 -17.35 -4.78 13.76
CA ASP A 29 -18.09 -5.84 14.42
C ASP A 29 -18.59 -5.35 15.80
N LYS A 30 -19.84 -4.91 15.82
CA LYS A 30 -20.49 -4.42 17.05
C LYS A 30 -20.67 -5.52 18.11
N LYS A 31 -20.51 -6.79 17.74
CA LYS A 31 -20.59 -7.94 18.65
C LYS A 31 -19.24 -8.30 19.26
N SER A 32 -18.14 -7.74 18.76
CA SER A 32 -16.81 -8.01 19.28
C SER A 32 -16.68 -7.58 20.75
N SER A 33 -15.90 -8.33 21.52
CA SER A 33 -15.60 -8.00 22.93
C SER A 33 -14.94 -6.63 23.05
N GLU A 34 -14.04 -6.30 22.11
CA GLU A 34 -13.33 -5.02 22.06
C GLU A 34 -14.28 -3.82 21.85
N PHE A 35 -15.27 -3.95 20.96
CA PHE A 35 -16.23 -2.87 20.75
C PHE A 35 -17.15 -2.70 21.96
N ARG A 36 -17.59 -3.77 22.55
CA ARG A 36 -18.42 -3.72 23.79
C ARG A 36 -17.65 -3.10 24.96
N SER A 37 -16.36 -3.44 25.11
CA SER A 37 -15.48 -2.82 26.11
C SER A 37 -15.34 -1.31 25.89
N LEU A 38 -15.18 -0.88 24.63
CA LEU A 38 -15.14 0.54 24.28
C LEU A 38 -16.44 1.27 24.62
N VAL A 39 -17.60 0.67 24.30
CA VAL A 39 -18.91 1.24 24.64
C VAL A 39 -19.06 1.38 26.14
N LYS A 40 -18.68 0.34 26.90
CA LYS A 40 -18.71 0.37 28.37
C LYS A 40 -17.82 1.46 28.93
N SER A 41 -16.58 1.56 28.47
CA SER A 41 -15.63 2.60 28.91
C SER A 41 -16.17 4.01 28.66
N ILE A 42 -16.75 4.24 27.47
CA ILE A 42 -17.34 5.56 27.13
C ILE A 42 -18.58 5.85 27.98
N SER A 43 -19.35 4.83 28.33
CA SER A 43 -20.51 4.97 29.23
C SER A 43 -20.10 5.36 30.64
N GLU A 44 -18.98 4.84 31.15
CA GLU A 44 -18.49 5.05 32.52
C GLU A 44 -17.68 6.35 32.67
N HIS A 45 -16.83 6.65 31.70
CA HIS A 45 -15.85 7.73 31.79
C HIS A 45 -16.07 8.88 30.80
N GLY A 46 -17.08 8.78 29.96
CA GLY A 46 -17.27 9.72 28.87
C GLY A 46 -16.29 9.52 27.72
N LEU A 47 -16.31 10.41 26.74
CA LEU A 47 -15.41 10.40 25.61
C LEU A 47 -14.12 11.15 25.99
N LEU A 48 -13.07 10.43 26.39
CA LEU A 48 -11.79 11.01 26.83
C LEU A 48 -11.01 11.66 25.69
N GLN A 49 -11.19 11.19 24.46
CA GLN A 49 -10.54 11.75 23.28
C GLN A 49 -11.60 12.12 22.24
N PRO A 50 -11.66 13.40 21.80
CA PRO A 50 -12.60 13.82 20.77
C PRO A 50 -12.31 13.06 19.46
N ILE A 51 -13.34 12.95 18.61
CA ILE A 51 -13.16 12.50 17.23
C ILE A 51 -12.57 13.65 16.41
N LEU A 52 -11.84 13.32 15.33
CA LEU A 52 -11.38 14.30 14.36
C LEU A 52 -12.38 14.36 13.21
N VAL A 53 -12.85 15.59 12.91
CA VAL A 53 -13.79 15.83 11.81
C VAL A 53 -13.32 16.98 10.93
N ARG A 54 -13.79 17.02 9.69
CA ARG A 54 -13.64 18.16 8.79
C ARG A 54 -15.02 18.71 8.40
N PRO A 55 -15.15 20.03 8.18
CA PRO A 55 -16.38 20.61 7.66
C PRO A 55 -16.56 20.19 6.18
N VAL A 56 -17.81 19.92 5.82
CA VAL A 56 -18.25 19.66 4.43
C VAL A 56 -19.53 20.44 4.19
N ALA A 57 -19.99 20.55 2.93
CA ALA A 57 -21.13 21.36 2.53
C ALA A 57 -22.39 21.14 3.40
N HIS A 58 -22.62 19.94 3.91
CA HIS A 58 -23.78 19.60 4.73
C HIS A 58 -23.39 18.88 6.03
N GLY A 59 -22.62 19.54 6.89
CA GLY A 59 -22.21 19.03 8.20
C GLY A 59 -20.73 18.70 8.30
N PHE A 60 -20.41 17.60 8.92
CA PHE A 60 -19.04 17.19 9.22
C PHE A 60 -18.76 15.77 8.76
N GLU A 61 -17.55 15.52 8.34
CA GLU A 61 -17.08 14.22 7.92
C GLU A 61 -16.02 13.72 8.90
N ILE A 62 -16.11 12.45 9.31
CA ILE A 62 -15.16 11.83 10.24
C ILE A 62 -13.85 11.58 9.52
N VAL A 63 -12.78 12.19 10.03
CA VAL A 63 -11.41 11.92 9.58
C VAL A 63 -10.78 10.81 10.42
N ALA A 64 -10.97 10.83 11.74
CA ALA A 64 -10.48 9.79 12.64
C ALA A 64 -11.40 9.59 13.84
N GLY A 65 -11.44 8.36 14.36
CA GLY A 65 -12.24 8.03 15.54
C GLY A 65 -13.62 7.44 15.24
N TYR A 66 -13.83 6.84 14.08
CA TYR A 66 -15.11 6.21 13.69
C TYR A 66 -15.62 5.18 14.71
N ARG A 67 -14.76 4.35 15.31
CA ARG A 67 -15.17 3.42 16.38
C ARG A 67 -15.75 4.14 17.59
N ARG A 68 -15.20 5.28 17.98
CA ARG A 68 -15.70 6.13 19.07
C ARG A 68 -17.05 6.75 18.72
N PHE A 69 -17.19 7.24 17.49
CA PHE A 69 -18.46 7.75 16.99
C PHE A 69 -19.56 6.68 17.06
N GLU A 70 -19.30 5.46 16.56
CA GLU A 70 -20.28 4.38 16.60
C GLU A 70 -20.59 3.89 18.02
N ALA A 71 -19.64 3.96 18.95
CA ALA A 71 -19.87 3.67 20.35
C ALA A 71 -20.79 4.73 20.99
N CYS A 72 -20.54 6.01 20.79
CA CYS A 72 -21.43 7.11 21.25
C CYS A 72 -22.82 7.00 20.62
N ARG A 73 -22.90 6.63 19.34
CA ARG A 73 -24.18 6.37 18.66
C ARG A 73 -24.96 5.21 19.27
N SER A 74 -24.28 4.14 19.67
CA SER A 74 -24.88 3.02 20.37
C SER A 74 -25.43 3.42 21.73
N LEU A 75 -24.80 4.39 22.39
CA LEU A 75 -25.25 5.01 23.65
C LEU A 75 -26.34 6.09 23.46
N ARG A 76 -26.76 6.33 22.22
CA ARG A 76 -27.77 7.34 21.85
C ARG A 76 -27.43 8.78 22.28
N TRP A 77 -26.14 9.11 22.23
CA TRP A 77 -25.71 10.47 22.49
C TRP A 77 -26.26 11.44 21.43
N ARG A 78 -26.61 12.65 21.82
CA ARG A 78 -27.08 13.69 20.91
C ARG A 78 -25.92 14.52 20.34
N HIS A 79 -24.87 14.71 21.14
CA HIS A 79 -23.67 15.47 20.77
C HIS A 79 -22.42 14.64 21.02
N ILE A 80 -21.37 14.90 20.25
CA ILE A 80 -20.09 14.25 20.40
C ILE A 80 -18.97 15.31 20.36
N GLN A 81 -18.03 15.22 21.31
CA GLN A 81 -16.85 16.07 21.34
C GLN A 81 -16.00 15.81 20.11
N SER A 82 -15.76 16.85 19.33
CA SER A 82 -15.11 16.76 18.03
C SER A 82 -14.04 17.82 17.90
N LYS A 83 -12.88 17.42 17.43
CA LYS A 83 -11.79 18.30 16.99
C LYS A 83 -12.04 18.64 15.53
N ILE A 84 -12.29 19.92 15.22
CA ILE A 84 -12.59 20.37 13.87
C ILE A 84 -11.29 20.84 13.22
N ARG A 85 -11.01 20.34 12.01
CA ARG A 85 -9.91 20.80 11.15
C ARG A 85 -10.38 20.92 9.71
N GLU A 86 -10.01 22.01 9.06
CA GLU A 86 -10.17 22.12 7.60
C GLU A 86 -9.11 21.26 6.92
N LEU A 87 -9.56 20.26 6.18
CA LEU A 87 -8.71 19.28 5.50
C LEU A 87 -9.24 19.02 4.11
N SER A 88 -8.34 18.99 3.13
CA SER A 88 -8.66 18.52 1.79
C SER A 88 -8.92 17.01 1.77
N ASP A 89 -9.49 16.52 0.67
CA ASP A 89 -9.72 15.08 0.46
C ASP A 89 -8.41 14.29 0.56
N LYS A 90 -7.35 14.80 -0.08
CA LYS A 90 -6.01 14.22 -0.03
C LYS A 90 -5.50 14.12 1.41
N GLN A 91 -5.54 15.21 2.16
CA GLN A 91 -5.07 15.24 3.55
C GLN A 91 -5.89 14.30 4.45
N THR A 92 -7.21 14.25 4.24
CA THR A 92 -8.10 13.34 4.97
C THR A 92 -7.71 11.89 4.74
N TYR A 93 -7.48 11.52 3.48
CA TYR A 93 -7.06 10.17 3.12
C TYR A 93 -5.69 9.82 3.68
N GLU A 94 -4.72 10.73 3.59
CA GLU A 94 -3.36 10.55 4.14
C GLU A 94 -3.40 10.28 5.65
N ILE A 95 -4.21 11.04 6.40
CA ILE A 95 -4.37 10.85 7.86
C ILE A 95 -4.98 9.47 8.15
N GLN A 96 -6.06 9.10 7.44
CA GLN A 96 -6.73 7.81 7.64
C GLN A 96 -5.80 6.65 7.30
N LEU A 97 -5.04 6.77 6.21
CA LEU A 97 -4.10 5.75 5.78
C LEU A 97 -2.98 5.54 6.80
N THR A 98 -2.37 6.64 7.25
CA THR A 98 -1.29 6.61 8.24
C THR A 98 -1.77 5.99 9.56
N GLU A 99 -2.94 6.40 10.06
CA GLU A 99 -3.52 5.84 11.28
C GLU A 99 -3.73 4.32 11.16
N ASN A 100 -4.28 3.85 10.05
CA ASN A 100 -4.54 2.42 9.84
C ASN A 100 -3.26 1.60 9.72
N ILE A 101 -2.22 2.13 9.07
CA ILE A 101 -0.91 1.48 8.96
C ILE A 101 -0.23 1.39 10.33
N GLN A 102 -0.23 2.49 11.09
CA GLN A 102 0.38 2.51 12.43
C GLN A 102 -0.30 1.54 13.39
N ARG A 103 -1.62 1.37 13.27
CA ARG A 103 -2.39 0.39 14.06
C ARG A 103 -2.24 -1.05 13.59
N GLN A 104 -1.51 -1.32 12.50
CA GLN A 104 -1.42 -2.64 11.87
C GLN A 104 -2.80 -3.27 11.61
N SER A 105 -3.77 -2.44 11.27
CA SER A 105 -5.16 -2.87 11.10
C SER A 105 -5.46 -3.39 9.69
N PHE A 106 -4.57 -3.12 8.74
CA PHE A 106 -4.68 -3.56 7.36
C PHE A 106 -4.10 -4.95 7.14
N THR A 107 -4.78 -5.71 6.32
CA THR A 107 -4.16 -6.86 5.64
C THR A 107 -3.25 -6.36 4.50
N PRO A 108 -2.30 -7.18 4.03
CA PRO A 108 -1.43 -6.78 2.91
C PRO A 108 -2.18 -6.38 1.63
N LEU A 109 -3.36 -6.95 1.37
CA LEU A 109 -4.17 -6.60 0.21
C LEU A 109 -4.97 -5.31 0.43
N GLU A 110 -5.48 -5.08 1.63
CA GLU A 110 -6.13 -3.80 1.97
C GLU A 110 -5.16 -2.61 1.87
N GLU A 111 -3.91 -2.78 2.32
CA GLU A 111 -2.85 -1.79 2.10
C GLU A 111 -2.61 -1.56 0.61
N ALA A 112 -2.52 -2.64 -0.16
CA ALA A 112 -2.29 -2.57 -1.59
C ALA A 112 -3.40 -1.80 -2.32
N GLU A 113 -4.66 -2.07 -1.99
CA GLU A 113 -5.82 -1.36 -2.54
C GLU A 113 -5.83 0.11 -2.14
N ALA A 114 -5.54 0.41 -0.88
CA ALA A 114 -5.48 1.78 -0.40
C ALA A 114 -4.34 2.57 -1.07
N PHE A 115 -3.16 1.98 -1.23
CA PHE A 115 -2.04 2.62 -1.93
C PHE A 115 -2.36 2.86 -3.40
N LYS A 116 -2.92 1.85 -4.08
CA LYS A 116 -3.35 1.99 -5.47
C LYS A 116 -4.38 3.11 -5.62
N LYS A 117 -5.35 3.17 -4.73
CA LYS A 117 -6.38 4.21 -4.75
C LYS A 117 -5.79 5.62 -4.63
N TYR A 118 -4.80 5.81 -3.75
CA TYR A 118 -4.11 7.09 -3.61
C TYR A 118 -3.37 7.50 -4.88
N VAL A 119 -2.61 6.57 -5.46
CA VAL A 119 -1.71 6.85 -6.58
C VAL A 119 -2.48 6.90 -7.91
N ASP A 120 -3.26 5.87 -8.20
CA ASP A 120 -3.89 5.70 -9.52
C ASP A 120 -5.26 6.39 -9.59
N ASP A 121 -6.17 6.08 -8.65
CA ASP A 121 -7.56 6.49 -8.77
C ASP A 121 -7.74 7.98 -8.47
N PHE A 122 -7.07 8.48 -7.48
CA PHE A 122 -7.13 9.89 -7.12
C PHE A 122 -6.04 10.72 -7.79
N GLY A 123 -4.91 10.11 -8.15
CA GLY A 123 -3.76 10.83 -8.71
C GLY A 123 -3.26 11.94 -7.79
N TRP A 124 -3.31 11.72 -6.48
CA TRP A 124 -2.91 12.74 -5.49
C TRP A 124 -1.41 12.87 -5.35
N GLY A 125 -0.66 11.86 -5.79
CA GLY A 125 0.80 11.85 -5.78
C GLY A 125 1.35 10.50 -6.19
N GLY A 126 2.66 10.44 -6.41
CA GLY A 126 3.38 9.23 -6.77
C GLY A 126 3.67 8.33 -5.57
N VAL A 127 4.27 7.17 -5.87
CA VAL A 127 4.70 6.20 -4.84
C VAL A 127 5.70 6.81 -3.87
N SER A 128 6.59 7.67 -4.36
CA SER A 128 7.61 8.35 -3.57
C SER A 128 6.98 9.28 -2.52
N GLU A 129 6.00 10.07 -2.94
CA GLU A 129 5.28 10.98 -2.06
C GLU A 129 4.48 10.21 -1.00
N LEU A 130 3.73 9.17 -1.44
CA LEU A 130 2.99 8.33 -0.51
C LEU A 130 3.92 7.66 0.51
N ALA A 131 5.03 7.09 0.06
CA ALA A 131 6.03 6.43 0.91
C ALA A 131 6.56 7.38 2.00
N SER A 132 6.88 8.62 1.63
CA SER A 132 7.29 9.66 2.56
C SER A 132 6.20 9.99 3.59
N LYS A 133 4.94 10.09 3.16
CA LYS A 133 3.79 10.41 4.04
C LYS A 133 3.50 9.33 5.09
N ILE A 134 3.64 8.06 4.71
CA ILE A 134 3.36 6.92 5.60
C ILE A 134 4.62 6.38 6.30
N GLU A 135 5.76 7.05 6.15
CA GLU A 135 7.05 6.67 6.74
C GLU A 135 7.49 5.25 6.35
N LYS A 136 7.33 4.88 5.08
CA LYS A 136 7.75 3.61 4.50
C LYS A 136 8.68 3.83 3.32
N SER A 137 9.40 2.76 2.90
CA SER A 137 10.19 2.83 1.68
C SER A 137 9.30 2.79 0.43
N GLU A 138 9.78 3.35 -0.67
CA GLU A 138 9.11 3.26 -1.98
C GLU A 138 8.93 1.81 -2.43
N GLU A 139 9.93 0.97 -2.15
CA GLU A 139 9.86 -0.47 -2.40
C GLU A 139 8.71 -1.12 -1.64
N TYR A 140 8.49 -0.72 -0.38
CA TYR A 140 7.37 -1.23 0.40
C TYR A 140 6.04 -0.93 -0.28
N VAL A 141 5.81 0.32 -0.66
CA VAL A 141 4.57 0.77 -1.31
C VAL A 141 4.39 0.04 -2.66
N SER A 142 5.44 0.01 -3.48
CA SER A 142 5.43 -0.67 -4.78
C SER A 142 5.14 -2.17 -4.64
N HIS A 143 5.80 -2.86 -3.72
CA HIS A 143 5.58 -4.28 -3.47
C HIS A 143 4.15 -4.56 -3.00
N ARG A 144 3.57 -3.70 -2.15
CA ARG A 144 2.17 -3.86 -1.75
C ARG A 144 1.22 -3.76 -2.94
N ILE A 145 1.35 -2.71 -3.75
CA ILE A 145 0.48 -2.55 -4.93
C ILE A 145 0.64 -3.73 -5.92
N GLN A 146 1.86 -4.27 -6.08
CA GLN A 146 2.09 -5.46 -6.92
C GLN A 146 1.26 -6.68 -6.49
N LEU A 147 0.95 -6.83 -5.19
CA LEU A 147 0.13 -7.95 -4.72
C LEU A 147 -1.26 -8.00 -5.39
N LEU A 148 -1.76 -6.88 -5.88
CA LEU A 148 -3.04 -6.83 -6.60
C LEU A 148 -3.00 -7.57 -7.95
N LYS A 149 -1.82 -7.81 -8.50
CA LYS A 149 -1.63 -8.58 -9.76
C LYS A 149 -1.63 -10.09 -9.54
N LEU A 150 -1.63 -10.57 -8.29
CA LEU A 150 -1.66 -11.99 -7.96
C LEU A 150 -2.98 -12.64 -8.41
N PRO A 151 -2.95 -13.93 -8.81
CA PRO A 151 -4.15 -14.69 -9.05
C PRO A 151 -4.99 -14.85 -7.78
N SER A 152 -6.30 -15.11 -7.96
CA SER A 152 -7.27 -15.19 -6.87
C SER A 152 -6.87 -16.19 -5.78
N ASP A 153 -6.31 -17.33 -6.17
CA ASP A 153 -5.90 -18.39 -5.24
C ASP A 153 -4.71 -17.96 -4.38
N ALA A 154 -3.72 -17.30 -4.98
CA ALA A 154 -2.59 -16.76 -4.23
C ALA A 154 -3.02 -15.65 -3.26
N LYS A 155 -3.96 -14.78 -3.68
CA LYS A 155 -4.56 -13.77 -2.80
C LYS A 155 -5.27 -14.40 -1.61
N LYS A 156 -6.05 -15.45 -1.83
CA LYS A 156 -6.73 -16.19 -0.75
C LYS A 156 -5.73 -16.78 0.24
N GLN A 157 -4.68 -17.43 -0.25
CA GLN A 157 -3.64 -18.02 0.62
C GLN A 157 -2.86 -16.96 1.39
N LEU A 158 -2.58 -15.81 0.76
CA LEU A 158 -1.96 -14.67 1.45
C LEU A 158 -2.86 -14.14 2.58
N MET A 159 -4.16 -13.98 2.34
CA MET A 159 -5.13 -13.55 3.35
C MET A 159 -5.28 -14.53 4.51
N GLN A 160 -5.07 -15.81 4.26
CA GLN A 160 -5.09 -16.87 5.27
C GLN A 160 -3.73 -17.06 5.97
N ASN A 161 -2.74 -16.20 5.68
CA ASN A 161 -1.36 -16.31 6.16
C ASN A 161 -0.67 -17.65 5.82
N MET A 162 -1.14 -18.34 4.79
CA MET A 162 -0.55 -19.59 4.30
C MET A 162 0.74 -19.35 3.52
N ILE A 163 0.83 -18.22 2.84
CA ILE A 163 2.04 -17.74 2.16
C ILE A 163 2.37 -16.33 2.61
N SER A 164 3.65 -16.01 2.68
CA SER A 164 4.11 -14.67 3.06
C SER A 164 4.04 -13.70 1.88
N VAL A 165 4.07 -12.40 2.18
CA VAL A 165 4.16 -11.33 1.18
C VAL A 165 5.37 -11.54 0.25
N SER A 166 6.54 -11.86 0.80
CA SER A 166 7.75 -12.09 0.01
C SER A 166 7.65 -13.30 -0.92
N GLN A 167 6.99 -14.38 -0.48
CA GLN A 167 6.72 -15.54 -1.33
C GLN A 167 5.72 -15.19 -2.44
N SER A 168 4.69 -14.42 -2.10
CA SER A 168 3.67 -13.96 -3.04
C SER A 168 4.25 -13.08 -4.15
N LEU A 169 5.20 -12.20 -3.82
CA LEU A 169 5.88 -11.36 -4.82
C LEU A 169 6.70 -12.20 -5.81
N GLU A 170 7.28 -13.32 -5.36
CA GLU A 170 8.00 -14.20 -6.27
C GLU A 170 7.10 -14.90 -7.31
N LEU A 171 5.80 -15.04 -7.01
CA LEU A 171 4.83 -15.60 -7.97
C LEU A 171 4.59 -14.68 -9.17
N LEU A 172 4.76 -13.37 -9.01
CA LEU A 172 4.56 -12.41 -10.11
C LEU A 172 5.52 -12.61 -11.28
N GLY A 173 6.70 -13.16 -11.01
CA GLY A 173 7.67 -13.52 -12.05
C GLY A 173 7.53 -14.95 -12.58
N VAL A 174 6.41 -15.63 -12.29
CA VAL A 174 6.08 -16.96 -12.82
C VAL A 174 5.01 -16.79 -13.92
N PRO A 175 5.11 -17.52 -15.07
CA PRO A 175 4.08 -17.49 -16.09
C PRO A 175 2.69 -17.78 -15.52
N SER A 176 1.65 -17.10 -16.04
CA SER A 176 0.29 -17.12 -15.48
C SER A 176 -0.32 -18.53 -15.39
N ASP A 177 -0.01 -19.38 -16.35
CA ASP A 177 -0.42 -20.80 -16.41
C ASP A 177 0.24 -21.66 -15.34
N GLU A 178 1.42 -21.29 -14.87
CA GLU A 178 2.17 -22.01 -13.83
C GLU A 178 1.95 -21.45 -12.41
N GLN A 179 1.38 -20.25 -12.27
CA GLN A 179 1.25 -19.59 -10.98
C GLN A 179 0.41 -20.40 -9.98
N ALA A 180 -0.67 -21.03 -10.43
CA ALA A 180 -1.54 -21.84 -9.57
C ALA A 180 -0.80 -23.07 -9.02
N GLU A 181 -0.05 -23.78 -9.85
CA GLU A 181 0.78 -24.91 -9.43
C GLU A 181 1.87 -24.45 -8.45
N MET A 182 2.59 -23.38 -8.80
CA MET A 182 3.65 -22.85 -7.94
C MET A 182 3.09 -22.40 -6.58
N THR A 183 1.92 -21.81 -6.54
CA THR A 183 1.25 -21.39 -5.30
C THR A 183 0.97 -22.59 -4.39
N ARG A 184 0.46 -23.70 -4.94
CA ARG A 184 0.25 -24.96 -4.18
C ARG A 184 1.57 -25.50 -3.66
N ARG A 185 2.59 -25.57 -4.50
CA ARG A 185 3.92 -26.06 -4.10
C ARG A 185 4.54 -25.23 -2.98
N ILE A 186 4.40 -23.90 -3.03
CA ILE A 186 4.92 -23.02 -1.96
C ILE A 186 4.30 -23.40 -0.62
N TYR A 187 3.00 -23.67 -0.60
CA TYR A 187 2.28 -24.04 0.60
C TYR A 187 2.61 -25.47 1.06
N ASP A 188 2.48 -26.45 0.17
CA ASP A 188 2.62 -27.89 0.49
C ASP A 188 4.06 -28.25 0.89
N GLU A 189 5.03 -27.75 0.14
CA GLU A 189 6.46 -28.01 0.33
C GLU A 189 7.13 -26.99 1.29
N LYS A 190 6.38 -26.00 1.81
CA LYS A 190 6.88 -24.90 2.67
C LYS A 190 8.13 -24.21 2.09
N LEU A 191 8.09 -23.91 0.80
CA LEU A 191 9.24 -23.38 0.08
C LEU A 191 9.66 -22.02 0.61
N THR A 192 10.93 -21.85 0.88
CA THR A 192 11.50 -20.54 1.18
C THR A 192 11.62 -19.68 -0.08
N VAL A 193 11.68 -18.36 0.07
CA VAL A 193 11.90 -17.42 -1.04
C VAL A 193 13.13 -17.80 -1.88
N LYS A 194 14.20 -18.27 -1.24
CA LYS A 194 15.43 -18.71 -1.91
C LYS A 194 15.18 -19.95 -2.79
N GLN A 195 14.40 -20.91 -2.30
CA GLN A 195 14.04 -22.11 -3.06
C GLN A 195 13.13 -21.77 -4.24
N ILE A 196 12.15 -20.90 -4.05
CA ILE A 196 11.27 -20.40 -5.13
C ILE A 196 12.12 -19.77 -6.24
N ARG A 197 13.06 -18.90 -5.89
CA ARG A 197 14.00 -18.30 -6.84
C ARG A 197 14.86 -19.33 -7.56
N SER A 198 15.32 -20.36 -6.85
CA SER A 198 16.11 -21.45 -7.45
C SER A 198 15.29 -22.27 -8.45
N ILE A 199 14.03 -22.57 -8.14
CA ILE A 199 13.11 -23.29 -9.04
C ILE A 199 12.84 -22.46 -10.29
N LYS A 200 12.54 -21.16 -10.15
CA LYS A 200 12.37 -20.23 -11.27
C LYS A 200 13.61 -20.24 -12.19
N LYS A 201 14.79 -20.12 -11.58
CA LYS A 201 16.05 -20.11 -12.33
C LYS A 201 16.34 -21.42 -13.03
N ALA A 202 16.08 -22.57 -12.40
CA ALA A 202 16.27 -23.88 -13.01
C ALA A 202 15.34 -24.10 -14.23
N LYS A 203 14.12 -23.55 -14.19
CA LYS A 203 13.19 -23.58 -15.33
C LYS A 203 13.65 -22.67 -16.48
N THR A 204 14.21 -21.49 -16.15
CA THR A 204 14.74 -20.55 -17.14
C THR A 204 16.03 -21.09 -17.78
N SER A 205 16.91 -21.73 -17.00
CA SER A 205 18.19 -22.30 -17.51
C SER A 205 18.02 -23.45 -18.50
N LYS A 206 16.86 -24.10 -18.55
CA LYS A 206 16.58 -25.10 -19.60
C LYS A 206 16.29 -24.46 -20.97
N LYS A 207 16.05 -23.15 -21.01
CA LYS A 207 15.82 -22.39 -22.26
C LYS A 207 17.04 -21.62 -22.75
N ASP A 208 17.97 -21.26 -21.87
CA ASP A 208 19.13 -20.43 -22.21
C ASP A 208 20.46 -21.14 -21.94
N VAL A 209 20.63 -22.32 -22.50
CA VAL A 209 21.98 -22.89 -22.69
C VAL A 209 22.47 -22.42 -24.04
N LEU A 210 23.10 -21.28 -24.06
CA LEU A 210 24.20 -20.96 -25.01
C LEU A 210 24.88 -19.63 -24.62
N ASP A 211 26.04 -19.80 -24.11
CA ASP A 211 27.28 -19.07 -24.25
C ASP A 211 27.37 -17.55 -24.38
N ALA A 212 28.27 -17.08 -23.61
CA ALA A 212 29.35 -16.16 -23.96
C ALA A 212 29.33 -14.76 -23.38
N LYS A 213 30.43 -14.45 -22.79
CA LYS A 213 30.95 -13.12 -22.43
C LYS A 213 30.60 -12.60 -21.04
N LYS A 214 31.16 -13.29 -20.07
CA LYS A 214 31.04 -12.93 -18.63
C LYS A 214 31.60 -11.53 -18.26
N GLU A 215 32.49 -10.98 -19.01
CA GLU A 215 33.12 -9.69 -18.68
C GLU A 215 32.34 -8.46 -19.21
N GLN A 216 31.71 -8.61 -20.36
CA GLN A 216 30.83 -7.59 -20.94
C GLN A 216 29.52 -7.45 -20.19
N SER A 217 29.01 -8.54 -19.59
CA SER A 217 27.76 -8.54 -18.86
C SER A 217 27.82 -7.67 -17.59
N HIS A 218 28.94 -7.68 -16.86
CA HIS A 218 29.08 -6.89 -15.63
C HIS A 218 29.05 -5.37 -15.87
N LYS A 219 29.75 -4.91 -16.93
CA LYS A 219 29.74 -3.49 -17.34
C LYS A 219 28.34 -3.06 -17.82
N ILE A 220 27.65 -3.94 -18.56
CA ILE A 220 26.30 -3.70 -19.05
C ILE A 220 25.32 -3.67 -17.85
N THR A 221 25.39 -4.63 -16.94
CA THR A 221 24.52 -4.71 -15.74
C THR A 221 24.63 -3.45 -14.89
N LYS A 222 25.86 -2.95 -14.67
CA LYS A 222 26.05 -1.72 -13.89
C LYS A 222 25.48 -0.48 -14.59
N LYS A 223 25.64 -0.39 -15.92
CA LYS A 223 25.03 0.68 -16.73
C LYS A 223 23.51 0.56 -16.74
N THR A 224 22.97 -0.63 -16.91
CA THR A 224 21.52 -0.89 -16.91
C THR A 224 20.91 -0.52 -15.58
N LYS A 225 21.51 -0.92 -14.46
CA LYS A 225 21.04 -0.57 -13.10
C LYS A 225 21.00 0.95 -12.90
N LEU A 226 22.02 1.68 -13.34
CA LEU A 226 22.05 3.14 -13.26
C LEU A 226 20.95 3.75 -14.14
N GLY A 227 20.83 3.28 -15.38
CA GLY A 227 19.79 3.75 -16.31
C GLY A 227 18.37 3.49 -15.79
N LEU A 228 18.10 2.30 -15.23
CA LEU A 228 16.82 1.96 -14.64
C LEU A 228 16.49 2.85 -13.43
N LYS A 229 17.47 3.14 -12.56
CA LYS A 229 17.27 4.08 -11.44
C LYS A 229 16.94 5.48 -11.93
N MET A 230 17.65 5.98 -12.94
CA MET A 230 17.36 7.30 -13.52
C MET A 230 15.96 7.33 -14.17
N ALA A 231 15.57 6.26 -14.87
CA ALA A 231 14.26 6.15 -15.47
C ALA A 231 13.15 6.13 -14.41
N LEU A 232 13.33 5.41 -13.29
CA LEU A 232 12.41 5.41 -12.15
C LEU A 232 12.23 6.81 -11.58
N THR A 233 13.32 7.52 -11.29
CA THR A 233 13.27 8.90 -10.80
C THR A 233 12.50 9.83 -11.77
N ARG A 234 12.72 9.62 -13.09
CA ARG A 234 12.04 10.44 -14.10
C ARG A 234 10.55 10.14 -14.19
N ILE A 235 10.16 8.86 -14.08
CA ILE A 235 8.75 8.45 -14.04
C ILE A 235 8.06 9.03 -12.80
N ASP A 236 8.72 8.99 -11.64
CA ASP A 236 8.19 9.60 -10.43
C ASP A 236 7.97 11.11 -10.57
N SER A 237 8.93 11.81 -11.19
CA SER A 237 8.79 13.23 -11.47
C SER A 237 7.57 13.50 -12.34
N VAL A 238 7.41 12.75 -13.44
CA VAL A 238 6.27 12.92 -14.36
C VAL A 238 4.94 12.53 -13.71
N ALA A 239 4.93 11.45 -12.93
CA ALA A 239 3.73 11.04 -12.19
C ALA A 239 3.32 12.09 -11.14
N ASN A 240 4.28 12.73 -10.48
CA ASN A 240 4.02 13.83 -9.56
C ASN A 240 3.53 15.11 -10.28
N GLU A 241 4.01 15.36 -11.50
CA GLU A 241 3.53 16.48 -12.33
C GLU A 241 2.12 16.23 -12.89
N ALA A 242 1.70 14.97 -13.04
CA ALA A 242 0.40 14.62 -13.59
C ALA A 242 -0.80 15.15 -12.76
N HIS A 243 -0.59 15.50 -11.48
CA HIS A 243 -1.64 16.14 -10.67
C HIS A 243 -2.04 17.53 -11.17
N THR A 244 -1.19 18.19 -11.99
CA THR A 244 -1.48 19.49 -12.59
C THR A 244 -2.47 19.40 -13.76
N ILE A 245 -2.73 18.19 -14.28
CA ILE A 245 -3.66 17.96 -15.37
C ILE A 245 -5.09 18.22 -14.88
N SER A 246 -5.77 19.18 -15.52
CA SER A 246 -7.11 19.63 -15.11
C SER A 246 -8.19 18.57 -15.37
N ASP A 247 -8.05 17.77 -16.45
CA ASP A 247 -9.01 16.71 -16.79
C ASP A 247 -8.77 15.45 -15.93
N PRO A 248 -9.74 15.05 -15.07
CA PRO A 248 -9.58 13.91 -14.18
C PRO A 248 -9.44 12.57 -14.93
N LYS A 249 -10.00 12.44 -16.13
CA LYS A 249 -9.95 11.21 -16.93
C LYS A 249 -8.55 11.03 -17.52
N ILE A 250 -8.05 12.07 -18.18
CA ILE A 250 -6.69 12.07 -18.76
C ILE A 250 -5.64 11.90 -17.65
N ARG A 251 -5.81 12.61 -16.53
CA ARG A 251 -4.93 12.48 -15.36
C ARG A 251 -4.84 11.03 -14.87
N ARG A 252 -5.97 10.34 -14.72
CA ARG A 252 -6.00 8.94 -14.28
C ARG A 252 -5.31 8.02 -15.29
N GLU A 253 -5.55 8.19 -16.59
CA GLU A 253 -4.89 7.41 -17.63
C GLU A 253 -3.37 7.57 -17.60
N VAL A 254 -2.88 8.81 -17.49
CA VAL A 254 -1.45 9.11 -17.43
C VAL A 254 -0.82 8.49 -16.18
N VAL A 255 -1.43 8.68 -15.00
CA VAL A 255 -0.90 8.11 -13.74
C VAL A 255 -0.89 6.59 -13.79
N THR A 256 -1.96 5.96 -14.27
CA THR A 256 -2.02 4.49 -14.41
C THR A 256 -0.91 3.98 -15.34
N TYR A 257 -0.71 4.62 -16.48
CA TYR A 257 0.37 4.26 -17.42
C TYR A 257 1.76 4.42 -16.79
N MET A 258 2.02 5.53 -16.09
CA MET A 258 3.29 5.75 -15.40
C MET A 258 3.55 4.71 -14.32
N MET A 259 2.52 4.32 -13.58
CA MET A 259 2.63 3.28 -12.57
C MET A 259 2.92 1.90 -13.17
N ASP A 260 2.32 1.55 -14.29
CA ASP A 260 2.63 0.30 -15.00
C ASP A 260 4.08 0.27 -15.51
N LEU A 261 4.57 1.39 -16.04
CA LEU A 261 5.98 1.54 -16.41
C LEU A 261 6.90 1.40 -15.19
N ARG A 262 6.54 2.05 -14.08
CA ARG A 262 7.29 1.96 -12.83
C ARG A 262 7.41 0.52 -12.34
N TYR A 263 6.32 -0.24 -12.36
CA TYR A 263 6.35 -1.65 -11.96
C TYR A 263 7.29 -2.48 -12.83
N LYS A 264 7.19 -2.32 -14.14
CA LYS A 264 8.09 -3.01 -15.06
C LYS A 264 9.55 -2.66 -14.81
N LEU A 265 9.84 -1.39 -14.53
CA LEU A 265 11.21 -0.95 -14.24
C LEU A 265 11.72 -1.45 -12.88
N HIS A 266 10.87 -1.54 -11.86
CA HIS A 266 11.26 -2.15 -10.57
C HIS A 266 11.56 -3.63 -10.72
N GLU A 267 10.73 -4.37 -11.43
CA GLU A 267 10.98 -5.78 -11.72
C GLU A 267 12.32 -5.98 -12.42
N LEU A 268 12.59 -5.18 -13.46
CA LEU A 268 13.87 -5.20 -14.17
C LEU A 268 15.06 -4.79 -13.29
N LEU A 269 14.86 -3.85 -12.39
CA LEU A 269 15.91 -3.41 -11.47
C LEU A 269 16.24 -4.50 -10.44
N ASP A 270 15.23 -5.16 -9.87
CA ASP A 270 15.40 -6.26 -8.92
C ASP A 270 16.10 -7.46 -9.58
N ASP A 271 15.70 -7.80 -10.80
CA ASP A 271 16.36 -8.83 -11.60
C ASP A 271 17.84 -8.46 -11.87
N THR A 272 18.10 -7.22 -12.20
CA THR A 272 19.46 -6.71 -12.45
C THR A 272 20.33 -6.76 -11.19
N ILE A 273 19.80 -6.37 -10.03
CA ILE A 273 20.48 -6.44 -8.73
C ILE A 273 20.75 -7.89 -8.33
N HIS A 274 19.77 -8.77 -8.55
CA HIS A 274 19.93 -10.20 -8.26
C HIS A 274 21.05 -10.82 -9.13
N PHE A 275 21.04 -10.52 -10.42
CA PHE A 275 22.07 -10.96 -11.36
C PHE A 275 23.47 -10.47 -10.94
N GLU A 276 23.60 -9.19 -10.55
CA GLU A 276 24.85 -8.61 -10.05
C GLU A 276 25.37 -9.35 -8.81
N ARG A 277 24.49 -9.62 -7.83
CA ARG A 277 24.84 -10.35 -6.60
C ARG A 277 25.29 -11.78 -6.84
N VAL A 278 24.65 -12.47 -7.79
CA VAL A 278 25.00 -13.85 -8.15
C VAL A 278 26.34 -13.89 -8.87
N THR A 279 26.58 -12.93 -9.77
CA THR A 279 27.84 -12.84 -10.53
C THR A 279 29.03 -12.51 -9.62
N LEU A 280 28.85 -11.57 -8.67
CA LEU A 280 29.87 -11.23 -7.67
C LEU A 280 30.22 -12.41 -6.75
N LYS A 281 29.21 -13.18 -6.29
CA LYS A 281 29.44 -14.36 -5.43
C LYS A 281 30.17 -15.50 -6.14
N LYS A 282 30.01 -15.62 -7.47
CA LYS A 282 30.76 -16.62 -8.27
C LYS A 282 32.21 -16.23 -8.46
N ASN A 283 32.49 -14.92 -8.53
CA ASN A 283 33.87 -14.41 -8.69
C ASN A 283 34.68 -14.41 -7.37
N LEU A 284 34.01 -14.50 -6.20
CA LEU A 284 34.65 -14.61 -4.88
C LEU A 284 34.94 -16.04 -4.43
N LYS A 285 34.55 -17.04 -5.25
CA LYS A 285 34.80 -18.49 -4.96
C LYS A 285 35.87 -19.11 -5.87
N ILE A 286 36.66 -18.27 -6.52
CA ILE A 286 37.94 -18.63 -7.17
C ILE A 286 39.01 -17.90 -6.39
#